data_ab40a6d96468a583813a4593ca8337d9
#
_entry.id   ab40a6d96468a583813a4593ca8337d9
#
_cell.length_a   1.000
_cell.length_b   1.000
_cell.length_c   1.000
_cell.angle_alpha   90.00
_cell.angle_beta   90.00
_cell.angle_gamma   90.00
#
_symmetry.space_group_name_H-M   'P 1'
#
loop_
_entity.id
_entity.type
_entity.pdbx_description
1 polymer ?
#
loop_
_entity_poly.entity_id
_entity_poly.type
_entity_poly.pdbx_seq_one_letter_code
_entity_poly.pdbx_strand_id
1 'polypeptide(L)'
;MDKSEREQLLKNIQYSDADWLESASEIFKKDKEFILEAVKLNGLALEYADDNLRKDKEVVLAAMKENPRAIYDADDSLMTDKEIILIGFNHSIELLDCAADTLKKNKSFIQELVKIDGYALYYADDSLKKDKETVLDAVKQNVRSLKYADKILREDRNFILKVVKKNHDVFEYIDRSLKKDKKFILKAVKLLGNFLAYADKNLKKDKKIVLEAVKQQGLALEYADKSLKKDKKIVLEAVKQYGHALEYADKNLKKDKKIVLEAAKSMKKWRKILKKQERISEEKWGIKNSEKN
;
A
#
# COMPACT_ATOMS: atom_id res chain seq x y z
N MET A 1 -46.31 26.77 -5.64
CA MET A 1 -45.55 26.17 -4.53
C MET A 1 -45.83 26.96 -3.26
N ASP A 2 -46.28 26.33 -2.19
CA ASP A 2 -46.53 27.04 -0.93
C ASP A 2 -45.19 27.42 -0.28
N LYS A 3 -44.99 28.73 -0.09
CA LYS A 3 -43.71 29.24 0.44
C LYS A 3 -43.50 28.81 1.90
N SER A 4 -44.59 28.70 2.67
CA SER A 4 -44.53 28.27 4.07
C SER A 4 -44.13 26.80 4.20
N GLU A 5 -44.70 25.92 3.35
CA GLU A 5 -44.40 24.49 3.31
C GLU A 5 -42.92 24.28 2.89
N ARG A 6 -42.44 25.03 1.89
CA ARG A 6 -41.04 24.98 1.43
C ARG A 6 -40.05 25.34 2.56
N GLU A 7 -40.29 26.43 3.25
CA GLU A 7 -39.41 26.86 4.36
C GLU A 7 -39.43 25.83 5.51
N GLN A 8 -40.57 25.24 5.81
CA GLN A 8 -40.71 24.23 6.87
C GLN A 8 -39.97 22.94 6.49
N LEU A 9 -40.03 22.46 5.24
CA LEU A 9 -39.34 21.29 4.77
C LEU A 9 -37.80 21.50 4.84
N LEU A 10 -37.29 22.63 4.35
CA LEU A 10 -35.85 22.93 4.42
C LEU A 10 -35.34 22.99 5.86
N LYS A 11 -36.13 23.56 6.76
CA LYS A 11 -35.82 23.61 8.19
C LYS A 11 -35.78 22.22 8.81
N ASN A 12 -36.72 21.35 8.48
CA ASN A 12 -36.74 19.97 8.96
C ASN A 12 -35.52 19.17 8.45
N ILE A 13 -35.16 19.31 7.17
CA ILE A 13 -33.97 18.69 6.57
C ILE A 13 -32.71 19.14 7.28
N GLN A 14 -32.60 20.43 7.63
CA GLN A 14 -31.42 20.99 8.29
C GLN A 14 -31.24 20.48 9.73
N TYR A 15 -32.32 20.24 10.46
CA TYR A 15 -32.26 20.00 11.92
C TYR A 15 -32.60 18.56 12.33
N SER A 16 -33.13 17.71 11.42
CA SER A 16 -33.45 16.33 11.76
C SER A 16 -32.93 15.32 10.73
N ASP A 17 -33.67 15.12 9.65
CA ASP A 17 -33.29 14.12 8.64
C ASP A 17 -33.86 14.47 7.26
N ALA A 18 -33.30 13.87 6.19
CA ALA A 18 -33.81 14.02 4.83
C ALA A 18 -35.16 13.29 4.61
N ASP A 19 -35.48 12.32 5.46
CA ASP A 19 -36.72 11.50 5.38
C ASP A 19 -38.01 12.32 5.32
N TRP A 20 -37.99 13.57 5.76
CA TRP A 20 -39.13 14.49 5.59
C TRP A 20 -39.51 14.70 4.12
N LEU A 21 -38.59 14.47 3.19
CA LEU A 21 -38.89 14.53 1.76
C LEU A 21 -39.66 13.31 1.25
N GLU A 22 -39.66 12.19 1.95
CA GLU A 22 -40.40 11.00 1.54
C GLU A 22 -41.89 11.31 1.39
N SER A 23 -42.46 12.03 2.36
CA SER A 23 -43.87 12.44 2.38
C SER A 23 -44.15 13.77 1.68
N ALA A 24 -43.14 14.48 1.21
CA ALA A 24 -43.27 15.74 0.52
C ALA A 24 -44.01 15.59 -0.84
N SER A 25 -44.70 16.65 -1.26
CA SER A 25 -45.34 16.69 -2.57
C SER A 25 -44.33 16.47 -3.70
N GLU A 26 -44.73 15.73 -4.73
CA GLU A 26 -43.94 15.50 -5.96
C GLU A 26 -43.47 16.79 -6.63
N ILE A 27 -44.17 17.92 -6.40
CA ILE A 27 -43.80 19.24 -6.89
C ILE A 27 -42.43 19.64 -6.33
N PHE A 28 -42.16 19.40 -5.05
CA PHE A 28 -40.86 19.69 -4.42
C PHE A 28 -39.77 18.74 -4.90
N LYS A 29 -40.09 17.43 -5.03
CA LYS A 29 -39.11 16.42 -5.49
C LYS A 29 -38.65 16.67 -6.93
N LYS A 30 -39.46 17.34 -7.76
CA LYS A 30 -39.18 17.70 -9.16
C LYS A 30 -38.61 19.11 -9.32
N ASP A 31 -38.62 19.92 -8.29
CA ASP A 31 -38.10 21.29 -8.34
C ASP A 31 -36.61 21.31 -8.11
N LYS A 32 -35.84 21.61 -9.19
CA LYS A 32 -34.38 21.62 -9.13
C LYS A 32 -33.81 22.62 -8.11
N GLU A 33 -34.39 23.82 -8.00
CA GLU A 33 -33.93 24.84 -7.07
C GLU A 33 -34.13 24.40 -5.62
N PHE A 34 -35.30 23.83 -5.34
CA PHE A 34 -35.61 23.29 -4.02
C PHE A 34 -34.67 22.13 -3.66
N ILE A 35 -34.48 21.16 -4.55
CA ILE A 35 -33.57 20.00 -4.30
C ILE A 35 -32.12 20.46 -4.16
N LEU A 36 -31.66 21.45 -4.93
CA LEU A 36 -30.32 22.03 -4.75
C LEU A 36 -30.13 22.67 -3.36
N GLU A 37 -31.14 23.28 -2.79
CA GLU A 37 -31.08 23.78 -1.42
C GLU A 37 -31.11 22.63 -0.42
N ALA A 38 -32.02 21.67 -0.60
CA ALA A 38 -32.14 20.51 0.26
C ALA A 38 -30.84 19.69 0.37
N VAL A 39 -30.22 19.35 -0.76
CA VAL A 39 -28.96 18.57 -0.78
C VAL A 39 -27.75 19.33 -0.23
N LYS A 40 -27.76 20.65 -0.25
CA LYS A 40 -26.74 21.47 0.42
C LYS A 40 -26.89 21.48 1.94
N LEU A 41 -28.09 21.22 2.46
CA LEU A 41 -28.37 21.10 3.90
C LEU A 41 -28.10 19.67 4.39
N ASN A 42 -28.48 18.68 3.57
CA ASN A 42 -28.27 17.26 3.80
C ASN A 42 -28.16 16.54 2.46
N GLY A 43 -26.95 16.04 2.11
CA GLY A 43 -26.70 15.39 0.82
C GLY A 43 -27.56 14.15 0.57
N LEU A 44 -27.98 13.45 1.62
CA LEU A 44 -28.87 12.28 1.51
C LEU A 44 -30.28 12.65 1.05
N ALA A 45 -30.66 13.95 1.02
CA ALA A 45 -31.89 14.41 0.39
C ALA A 45 -31.97 14.02 -1.10
N LEU A 46 -30.87 13.67 -1.74
CA LEU A 46 -30.83 13.18 -3.11
C LEU A 46 -31.66 11.90 -3.31
N GLU A 47 -31.75 11.03 -2.30
CA GLU A 47 -32.54 9.79 -2.32
C GLU A 47 -34.01 10.05 -2.71
N TYR A 48 -34.56 11.18 -2.24
CA TYR A 48 -35.96 11.54 -2.44
C TYR A 48 -36.22 12.43 -3.66
N ALA A 49 -35.17 12.82 -4.38
CA ALA A 49 -35.30 13.62 -5.60
C ALA A 49 -35.86 12.80 -6.77
N ASP A 50 -36.59 13.48 -7.68
CA ASP A 50 -37.06 12.88 -8.94
C ASP A 50 -35.90 12.29 -9.74
N ASP A 51 -36.15 11.21 -10.48
CA ASP A 51 -35.16 10.49 -11.26
C ASP A 51 -34.37 11.40 -12.21
N ASN A 52 -34.97 12.44 -12.78
CA ASN A 52 -34.27 13.40 -13.64
C ASN A 52 -33.26 14.24 -12.86
N LEU A 53 -33.54 14.54 -11.58
CA LEU A 53 -32.62 15.28 -10.72
C LEU A 53 -31.50 14.39 -10.18
N ARG A 54 -31.75 13.10 -9.98
CA ARG A 54 -30.71 12.11 -9.67
C ARG A 54 -29.75 11.85 -10.84
N LYS A 55 -30.15 12.24 -12.09
CA LYS A 55 -29.32 12.27 -13.30
C LYS A 55 -28.63 13.61 -13.52
N ASP A 56 -29.06 14.64 -12.82
CA ASP A 56 -28.48 15.97 -12.98
C ASP A 56 -27.14 16.07 -12.24
N LYS A 57 -26.05 16.20 -13.02
CA LYS A 57 -24.70 16.25 -12.48
C LYS A 57 -24.52 17.37 -11.44
N GLU A 58 -25.12 18.54 -11.63
CA GLU A 58 -25.00 19.67 -10.70
C GLU A 58 -25.63 19.33 -9.34
N VAL A 59 -26.81 18.72 -9.36
CA VAL A 59 -27.51 18.29 -8.13
C VAL A 59 -26.71 17.23 -7.39
N VAL A 60 -26.24 16.20 -8.12
CA VAL A 60 -25.45 15.11 -7.54
C VAL A 60 -24.12 15.61 -6.98
N LEU A 61 -23.42 16.51 -7.69
CA LEU A 61 -22.17 17.11 -7.16
C LEU A 61 -22.43 17.96 -5.92
N ALA A 62 -23.55 18.70 -5.88
CA ALA A 62 -23.94 19.46 -4.68
C ALA A 62 -24.23 18.54 -3.49
N ALA A 63 -24.94 17.43 -3.72
CA ALA A 63 -25.23 16.41 -2.71
C ALA A 63 -23.93 15.74 -2.20
N MET A 64 -23.07 15.30 -3.10
CA MET A 64 -21.81 14.63 -2.75
C MET A 64 -20.80 15.57 -2.07
N LYS A 65 -20.89 16.86 -2.29
CA LYS A 65 -20.05 17.85 -1.60
C LYS A 65 -20.36 17.95 -0.12
N GLU A 66 -21.63 17.80 0.23
CA GLU A 66 -22.10 17.76 1.62
C GLU A 66 -21.90 16.33 2.19
N ASN A 67 -22.40 15.29 1.49
CA ASN A 67 -22.25 13.90 1.90
C ASN A 67 -21.84 13.03 0.69
N PRO A 68 -20.58 12.59 0.58
CA PRO A 68 -20.11 11.79 -0.55
C PRO A 68 -20.86 10.46 -0.75
N ARG A 69 -21.55 9.95 0.30
CA ARG A 69 -22.40 8.75 0.18
C ARG A 69 -23.65 8.96 -0.67
N ALA A 70 -24.02 10.21 -0.94
CA ALA A 70 -25.10 10.52 -1.88
C ALA A 70 -24.84 9.95 -3.31
N ILE A 71 -23.61 9.49 -3.59
CA ILE A 71 -23.30 8.76 -4.83
C ILE A 71 -24.15 7.50 -4.99
N TYR A 72 -24.58 6.85 -3.91
CA TYR A 72 -25.42 5.65 -3.96
C TYR A 72 -26.85 5.94 -4.44
N ASP A 73 -27.29 7.20 -4.31
CA ASP A 73 -28.62 7.64 -4.71
C ASP A 73 -28.62 8.30 -6.09
N ALA A 74 -27.42 8.53 -6.67
CA ALA A 74 -27.27 9.05 -8.02
C ALA A 74 -27.63 7.99 -9.07
N ASP A 75 -28.07 8.42 -10.25
CA ASP A 75 -28.35 7.52 -11.37
C ASP A 75 -27.06 6.90 -11.92
N ASP A 76 -27.15 5.62 -12.32
CA ASP A 76 -26.03 4.84 -12.86
C ASP A 76 -25.35 5.48 -14.07
N SER A 77 -26.06 6.31 -14.85
CA SER A 77 -25.49 7.03 -16.00
C SER A 77 -24.33 7.95 -15.59
N LEU A 78 -24.35 8.46 -14.35
CA LEU A 78 -23.30 9.32 -13.81
C LEU A 78 -22.07 8.54 -13.31
N MET A 79 -22.17 7.22 -13.15
CA MET A 79 -21.05 6.38 -12.72
C MET A 79 -19.93 6.28 -13.78
N THR A 80 -20.15 6.82 -14.96
CA THR A 80 -19.13 7.01 -16.02
C THR A 80 -18.38 8.35 -15.90
N ASP A 81 -18.83 9.25 -15.05
CA ASP A 81 -18.25 10.58 -14.88
C ASP A 81 -17.06 10.53 -13.92
N LYS A 82 -15.87 10.87 -14.45
CA LYS A 82 -14.62 10.83 -13.67
C LYS A 82 -14.61 11.77 -12.47
N GLU A 83 -15.26 12.95 -12.59
CA GLU A 83 -15.27 13.95 -11.53
C GLU A 83 -16.10 13.45 -10.34
N ILE A 84 -17.26 12.86 -10.61
CA ILE A 84 -18.13 12.25 -9.59
C ILE A 84 -17.38 11.14 -8.87
N ILE A 85 -16.80 10.20 -9.62
CA ILE A 85 -16.05 9.08 -9.04
C ILE A 85 -14.81 9.57 -8.26
N LEU A 86 -14.11 10.59 -8.73
CA LEU A 86 -12.93 11.14 -8.05
C LEU A 86 -13.30 11.82 -6.71
N ILE A 87 -14.42 12.53 -6.66
CA ILE A 87 -14.92 13.13 -5.41
C ILE A 87 -15.26 12.03 -4.39
N GLY A 88 -15.97 10.98 -4.81
CA GLY A 88 -16.26 9.82 -3.98
C GLY A 88 -14.96 9.15 -3.48
N PHE A 89 -14.03 8.86 -4.38
CA PHE A 89 -12.74 8.24 -4.08
C PHE A 89 -11.90 9.03 -3.06
N ASN A 90 -11.86 10.36 -3.20
CA ASN A 90 -11.11 11.22 -2.27
C ASN A 90 -11.71 11.22 -0.86
N HIS A 91 -12.99 10.92 -0.72
CA HIS A 91 -13.64 10.75 0.57
C HIS A 91 -13.43 9.35 1.14
N SER A 92 -13.72 8.32 0.35
CA SER A 92 -13.51 6.91 0.70
C SER A 92 -13.22 6.09 -0.55
N ILE A 93 -12.17 5.29 -0.49
CA ILE A 93 -11.77 4.40 -1.59
C ILE A 93 -12.87 3.40 -1.96
N GLU A 94 -13.72 3.02 -1.01
CA GLU A 94 -14.82 2.07 -1.23
C GLU A 94 -15.86 2.63 -2.22
N LEU A 95 -16.02 3.96 -2.32
CA LEU A 95 -16.92 4.58 -3.27
C LEU A 95 -16.49 4.39 -4.73
N LEU A 96 -15.26 3.90 -4.96
CA LEU A 96 -14.80 3.47 -6.27
C LEU A 96 -15.56 2.22 -6.79
N ASP A 97 -16.23 1.51 -5.90
CA ASP A 97 -17.09 0.38 -6.30
C ASP A 97 -18.26 0.82 -7.18
N CYS A 98 -18.78 2.05 -6.98
CA CYS A 98 -19.83 2.64 -7.80
C CYS A 98 -19.38 2.94 -9.23
N ALA A 99 -18.05 3.08 -9.51
CA ALA A 99 -17.57 3.42 -10.84
C ALA A 99 -18.01 2.39 -11.89
N ALA A 100 -18.44 2.87 -13.04
CA ALA A 100 -18.79 2.00 -14.17
C ALA A 100 -17.56 1.22 -14.68
N ASP A 101 -17.81 0.04 -15.25
CA ASP A 101 -16.76 -0.83 -15.79
C ASP A 101 -15.87 -0.12 -16.82
N THR A 102 -16.42 0.83 -17.57
CA THR A 102 -15.66 1.65 -18.54
C THR A 102 -14.55 2.44 -17.85
N LEU A 103 -14.81 3.00 -16.65
CA LEU A 103 -13.80 3.69 -15.85
C LEU A 103 -12.84 2.71 -15.17
N LYS A 104 -13.34 1.59 -14.65
CA LYS A 104 -12.51 0.52 -14.06
C LYS A 104 -11.54 -0.08 -15.08
N LYS A 105 -11.87 -0.03 -16.40
CA LYS A 105 -11.01 -0.44 -17.52
C LYS A 105 -10.13 0.69 -18.06
N ASN A 106 -10.39 1.94 -17.68
CA ASN A 106 -9.63 3.07 -18.21
C ASN A 106 -8.25 3.16 -17.53
N LYS A 107 -7.21 2.76 -18.27
CA LYS A 107 -5.85 2.71 -17.74
C LYS A 107 -5.37 4.05 -17.16
N SER A 108 -5.57 5.16 -17.87
CA SER A 108 -5.09 6.46 -17.40
C SER A 108 -5.79 6.90 -16.12
N PHE A 109 -7.09 6.65 -16.00
CA PHE A 109 -7.86 6.96 -14.81
C PHE A 109 -7.42 6.11 -13.61
N ILE A 110 -7.32 4.79 -13.78
CA ILE A 110 -6.84 3.91 -12.70
C ILE A 110 -5.39 4.22 -12.32
N GLN A 111 -4.50 4.57 -13.26
CA GLN A 111 -3.13 5.00 -12.94
C GLN A 111 -3.08 6.31 -12.14
N GLU A 112 -4.01 7.21 -12.36
CA GLU A 112 -4.17 8.41 -11.53
C GLU A 112 -4.56 8.03 -10.10
N LEU A 113 -5.59 7.20 -9.93
CA LEU A 113 -6.09 6.77 -8.63
C LEU A 113 -5.04 5.96 -7.84
N VAL A 114 -4.34 5.00 -8.46
CA VAL A 114 -3.32 4.19 -7.77
C VAL A 114 -2.10 4.99 -7.31
N LYS A 115 -1.84 6.16 -7.90
CA LYS A 115 -0.80 7.08 -7.41
C LYS A 115 -1.22 7.83 -6.16
N ILE A 116 -2.53 8.03 -5.97
CA ILE A 116 -3.11 8.63 -4.76
C ILE A 116 -3.21 7.56 -3.66
N ASP A 117 -3.86 6.44 -3.96
CA ASP A 117 -3.94 5.28 -3.09
C ASP A 117 -3.77 3.98 -3.91
N GLY A 118 -2.70 3.23 -3.62
CA GLY A 118 -2.42 1.97 -4.29
C GLY A 118 -3.51 0.92 -4.15
N TYR A 119 -4.36 1.00 -3.13
CA TYR A 119 -5.51 0.10 -2.98
C TYR A 119 -6.57 0.26 -4.07
N ALA A 120 -6.59 1.37 -4.82
CA ALA A 120 -7.44 1.54 -5.99
C ALA A 120 -7.28 0.40 -7.02
N LEU A 121 -6.13 -0.28 -7.02
CA LEU A 121 -5.91 -1.48 -7.85
C LEU A 121 -6.93 -2.60 -7.55
N TYR A 122 -7.47 -2.69 -6.34
CA TYR A 122 -8.50 -3.67 -5.99
C TYR A 122 -9.75 -3.53 -6.87
N TYR A 123 -10.17 -2.30 -7.11
CA TYR A 123 -11.36 -1.94 -7.89
C TYR A 123 -11.12 -1.91 -9.41
N ALA A 124 -9.86 -1.95 -9.84
CA ALA A 124 -9.52 -1.95 -11.27
C ALA A 124 -10.03 -3.23 -11.96
N ASP A 125 -10.27 -3.14 -13.27
CA ASP A 125 -10.54 -4.30 -14.11
C ASP A 125 -9.36 -5.29 -14.11
N ASP A 126 -9.66 -6.56 -14.31
CA ASP A 126 -8.65 -7.62 -14.28
C ASP A 126 -7.56 -7.44 -15.35
N SER A 127 -7.85 -6.77 -16.46
CA SER A 127 -6.84 -6.43 -17.47
C SER A 127 -5.77 -5.49 -16.91
N LEU A 128 -6.16 -4.54 -16.05
CA LEU A 128 -5.24 -3.60 -15.39
C LEU A 128 -4.51 -4.22 -14.20
N LYS A 129 -5.11 -5.21 -13.55
CA LYS A 129 -4.43 -6.04 -12.55
C LYS A 129 -3.31 -6.91 -13.15
N LYS A 130 -3.32 -7.12 -14.49
CA LYS A 130 -2.26 -7.77 -15.30
C LYS A 130 -1.27 -6.77 -15.90
N ASP A 131 -1.61 -5.48 -15.90
CA ASP A 131 -0.73 -4.46 -16.47
C ASP A 131 0.44 -4.15 -15.53
N LYS A 132 1.67 -4.43 -16.01
CA LYS A 132 2.90 -4.29 -15.20
C LYS A 132 3.14 -2.86 -14.70
N GLU A 133 2.76 -1.86 -15.47
CA GLU A 133 2.98 -0.46 -15.14
C GLU A 133 2.02 -0.01 -14.06
N THR A 134 0.72 -0.29 -14.24
CA THR A 134 -0.33 0.04 -13.26
C THR A 134 -0.06 -0.64 -11.91
N VAL A 135 0.26 -1.95 -11.94
CA VAL A 135 0.61 -2.67 -10.71
C VAL A 135 1.88 -2.12 -10.06
N LEU A 136 2.90 -1.75 -10.86
CA LEU A 136 4.12 -1.17 -10.32
C LEU A 136 3.87 0.18 -9.64
N ASP A 137 3.00 1.02 -10.19
CA ASP A 137 2.65 2.32 -9.59
C ASP A 137 1.84 2.13 -8.31
N ALA A 138 0.87 1.21 -8.31
CA ALA A 138 0.13 0.84 -7.10
C ALA A 138 1.05 0.34 -5.98
N VAL A 139 2.00 -0.54 -6.30
CA VAL A 139 2.95 -1.13 -5.33
C VAL A 139 4.00 -0.12 -4.85
N LYS A 140 4.37 0.88 -5.66
CA LYS A 140 5.23 1.99 -5.21
C LYS A 140 4.54 2.83 -4.15
N GLN A 141 3.26 3.09 -4.34
CA GLN A 141 2.45 3.87 -3.40
C GLN A 141 2.17 3.04 -2.14
N ASN A 142 1.69 1.80 -2.29
CA ASN A 142 1.44 0.89 -1.19
C ASN A 142 1.83 -0.55 -1.56
N VAL A 143 2.85 -1.06 -0.89
CA VAL A 143 3.39 -2.41 -1.16
C VAL A 143 2.34 -3.53 -1.01
N ARG A 144 1.35 -3.33 -0.14
CA ARG A 144 0.25 -4.29 0.08
C ARG A 144 -0.64 -4.45 -1.15
N SER A 145 -0.63 -3.48 -2.07
CA SER A 145 -1.41 -3.55 -3.31
C SER A 145 -1.00 -4.70 -4.22
N LEU A 146 0.22 -5.26 -4.04
CA LEU A 146 0.64 -6.45 -4.79
C LEU A 146 -0.32 -7.63 -4.62
N LYS A 147 -1.02 -7.75 -3.50
CA LYS A 147 -2.01 -8.83 -3.28
C LYS A 147 -3.18 -8.78 -4.26
N TYR A 148 -3.47 -7.61 -4.83
CA TYR A 148 -4.54 -7.39 -5.80
C TYR A 148 -4.08 -7.55 -7.26
N ALA A 149 -2.77 -7.60 -7.51
CA ALA A 149 -2.25 -7.92 -8.83
C ALA A 149 -2.66 -9.33 -9.25
N ASP A 150 -2.79 -9.54 -10.56
CA ASP A 150 -3.05 -10.88 -11.12
C ASP A 150 -1.94 -11.86 -10.71
N LYS A 151 -2.32 -13.13 -10.55
CA LYS A 151 -1.41 -14.21 -10.18
C LYS A 151 -0.20 -14.30 -11.09
N ILE A 152 -0.39 -14.09 -12.41
CA ILE A 152 0.69 -14.11 -13.41
C ILE A 152 1.80 -13.14 -13.04
N LEU A 153 1.47 -11.92 -12.56
CA LEU A 153 2.47 -10.94 -12.14
C LEU A 153 3.08 -11.28 -10.78
N ARG A 154 2.28 -11.80 -9.86
CA ARG A 154 2.76 -12.23 -8.53
C ARG A 154 3.71 -13.43 -8.60
N GLU A 155 3.66 -14.22 -9.70
CA GLU A 155 4.54 -15.34 -10.00
C GLU A 155 5.67 -14.96 -10.99
N ASP A 156 5.63 -13.78 -11.64
CA ASP A 156 6.68 -13.34 -12.57
C ASP A 156 7.95 -12.94 -11.80
N ARG A 157 8.97 -13.82 -11.86
CA ARG A 157 10.27 -13.62 -11.20
C ARG A 157 10.93 -12.28 -11.51
N ASN A 158 10.88 -11.86 -12.78
CA ASN A 158 11.57 -10.64 -13.19
C ASN A 158 10.81 -9.39 -12.74
N PHE A 159 9.49 -9.43 -12.81
CA PHE A 159 8.63 -8.37 -12.30
C PHE A 159 8.83 -8.22 -10.79
N ILE A 160 8.72 -9.31 -10.02
CA ILE A 160 8.87 -9.27 -8.56
C ILE A 160 10.28 -8.81 -8.15
N LEU A 161 11.36 -9.25 -8.84
CA LEU A 161 12.70 -8.74 -8.55
C LEU A 161 12.85 -7.24 -8.82
N LYS A 162 12.14 -6.70 -9.82
CA LYS A 162 12.10 -5.24 -10.09
C LYS A 162 11.40 -4.50 -8.95
N VAL A 163 10.31 -5.05 -8.44
CA VAL A 163 9.56 -4.49 -7.30
C VAL A 163 10.39 -4.55 -6.02
N VAL A 164 10.97 -5.72 -5.71
CA VAL A 164 11.83 -5.96 -4.54
C VAL A 164 12.99 -4.97 -4.45
N LYS A 165 13.62 -4.61 -5.57
CA LYS A 165 14.70 -3.60 -5.60
C LYS A 165 14.25 -2.21 -5.13
N LYS A 166 12.96 -1.91 -5.26
CA LYS A 166 12.40 -0.60 -4.88
C LYS A 166 11.82 -0.59 -3.48
N ASN A 167 11.20 -1.70 -3.09
CA ASN A 167 10.62 -1.85 -1.76
C ASN A 167 10.75 -3.31 -1.29
N HIS A 168 11.45 -3.50 -0.17
CA HIS A 168 11.75 -4.82 0.38
C HIS A 168 10.57 -5.48 1.08
N ASP A 169 9.62 -4.70 1.58
CA ASP A 169 8.45 -5.20 2.34
C ASP A 169 7.49 -6.00 1.46
N VAL A 170 7.63 -5.87 0.13
CA VAL A 170 6.83 -6.63 -0.84
C VAL A 170 6.96 -8.15 -0.68
N PHE A 171 8.02 -8.63 -0.03
CA PHE A 171 8.28 -10.06 0.13
C PHE A 171 7.21 -10.80 0.92
N GLU A 172 6.47 -10.11 1.76
CA GLU A 172 5.31 -10.70 2.46
C GLU A 172 4.20 -11.10 1.49
N TYR A 173 4.02 -10.31 0.42
CA TYR A 173 2.89 -10.37 -0.51
C TYR A 173 3.18 -11.13 -1.81
N ILE A 174 4.43 -11.57 -2.05
CA ILE A 174 4.76 -12.39 -3.22
C ILE A 174 4.12 -13.77 -3.14
N ASP A 175 3.91 -14.38 -4.30
CA ASP A 175 3.33 -15.71 -4.36
C ASP A 175 4.21 -16.76 -3.67
N ARG A 176 3.55 -17.74 -3.07
CA ARG A 176 4.22 -18.82 -2.33
C ARG A 176 5.11 -19.67 -3.22
N SER A 177 4.80 -19.80 -4.52
CA SER A 177 5.62 -20.51 -5.51
C SER A 177 7.01 -19.91 -5.60
N LEU A 178 7.13 -18.57 -5.61
CA LEU A 178 8.42 -17.87 -5.65
C LEU A 178 9.23 -18.07 -4.36
N LYS A 179 8.57 -18.19 -3.21
CA LYS A 179 9.26 -18.51 -1.93
C LYS A 179 9.90 -19.89 -1.93
N LYS A 180 9.43 -20.80 -2.81
CA LYS A 180 9.99 -22.15 -3.05
C LYS A 180 10.97 -22.21 -4.25
N ASP A 181 11.03 -21.14 -5.05
CA ASP A 181 11.87 -21.12 -6.23
C ASP A 181 13.33 -20.81 -5.91
N LYS A 182 14.18 -21.82 -6.06
CA LYS A 182 15.61 -21.72 -5.75
C LYS A 182 16.32 -20.61 -6.55
N LYS A 183 16.00 -20.47 -7.86
CA LYS A 183 16.63 -19.46 -8.73
C LYS A 183 16.22 -18.05 -8.33
N PHE A 184 14.94 -17.86 -7.98
CA PHE A 184 14.42 -16.60 -7.51
C PHE A 184 15.03 -16.22 -6.15
N ILE A 185 14.96 -17.10 -5.15
CA ILE A 185 15.50 -16.86 -3.81
C ILE A 185 17.01 -16.58 -3.86
N LEU A 186 17.78 -17.31 -4.70
CA LEU A 186 19.22 -17.03 -4.85
C LEU A 186 19.48 -15.61 -5.38
N LYS A 187 18.67 -15.11 -6.31
CA LYS A 187 18.78 -13.72 -6.80
C LYS A 187 18.35 -12.73 -5.72
N ALA A 188 17.29 -13.02 -5.00
CA ALA A 188 16.75 -12.16 -3.96
C ALA A 188 17.72 -11.99 -2.78
N VAL A 189 18.31 -13.08 -2.25
CA VAL A 189 19.28 -13.00 -1.15
C VAL A 189 20.57 -12.28 -1.55
N LYS A 190 20.93 -12.25 -2.84
CA LYS A 190 22.03 -11.42 -3.34
C LYS A 190 21.72 -9.93 -3.34
N LEU A 191 20.45 -9.56 -3.40
CA LEU A 191 20.01 -8.16 -3.27
C LEU A 191 19.99 -7.75 -1.79
N LEU A 192 19.43 -8.62 -0.95
CA LEU A 192 19.33 -8.39 0.50
C LEU A 192 19.31 -9.75 1.22
N GLY A 193 20.32 -10.01 2.06
CA GLY A 193 20.49 -11.31 2.75
C GLY A 193 19.28 -11.74 3.57
N ASN A 194 18.60 -10.78 4.20
CA ASN A 194 17.41 -11.05 5.04
C ASN A 194 16.22 -11.63 4.28
N PHE A 195 16.23 -11.64 2.95
CA PHE A 195 15.20 -12.36 2.18
C PHE A 195 15.22 -13.88 2.43
N LEU A 196 16.29 -14.39 3.03
CA LEU A 196 16.31 -15.76 3.53
C LEU A 196 15.18 -16.04 4.53
N ALA A 197 14.70 -15.04 5.29
CA ALA A 197 13.58 -15.18 6.22
C ALA A 197 12.31 -15.72 5.54
N TYR A 198 12.06 -15.28 4.31
CA TYR A 198 10.85 -15.62 3.53
C TYR A 198 10.99 -16.88 2.68
N ALA A 199 12.21 -17.43 2.55
CA ALA A 199 12.45 -18.64 1.78
C ALA A 199 11.77 -19.86 2.41
N ASP A 200 11.35 -20.82 1.57
CA ASP A 200 10.83 -22.11 2.03
C ASP A 200 11.87 -22.81 2.91
N LYS A 201 11.37 -23.61 3.87
CA LYS A 201 12.22 -24.35 4.83
C LYS A 201 13.30 -25.20 4.19
N ASN A 202 13.07 -25.76 2.99
CA ASN A 202 14.07 -26.55 2.28
C ASN A 202 15.18 -25.66 1.70
N LEU A 203 14.88 -24.44 1.27
CA LEU A 203 15.87 -23.50 0.78
C LEU A 203 16.71 -22.87 1.91
N LYS A 204 16.17 -22.79 3.13
CA LYS A 204 16.92 -22.43 4.35
C LYS A 204 17.95 -23.50 4.75
N LYS A 205 17.88 -24.73 4.18
CA LYS A 205 18.89 -25.80 4.29
C LYS A 205 19.89 -25.79 3.13
N ASP A 206 19.65 -24.99 2.09
CA ASP A 206 20.56 -24.94 0.93
C ASP A 206 21.80 -24.12 1.28
N LYS A 207 22.94 -24.81 1.34
CA LYS A 207 24.22 -24.20 1.73
C LYS A 207 24.62 -23.03 0.82
N LYS A 208 24.33 -23.09 -0.49
CA LYS A 208 24.67 -22.03 -1.45
C LYS A 208 23.84 -20.78 -1.19
N ILE A 209 22.54 -20.95 -0.98
CA ILE A 209 21.63 -19.83 -0.70
C ILE A 209 22.00 -19.15 0.62
N VAL A 210 22.19 -19.95 1.68
CA VAL A 210 22.52 -19.42 3.00
C VAL A 210 23.88 -18.72 2.99
N LEU A 211 24.88 -19.29 2.29
CA LEU A 211 26.20 -18.66 2.16
C LEU A 211 26.11 -17.29 1.45
N GLU A 212 25.35 -17.20 0.36
CA GLU A 212 25.14 -15.92 -0.33
C GLU A 212 24.37 -14.91 0.57
N ALA A 213 23.37 -15.39 1.30
CA ALA A 213 22.60 -14.53 2.23
C ALA A 213 23.51 -13.93 3.33
N VAL A 214 24.33 -14.75 4.00
CA VAL A 214 25.22 -14.27 5.07
C VAL A 214 26.36 -13.41 4.57
N LYS A 215 26.80 -13.58 3.32
CA LYS A 215 27.77 -12.68 2.68
C LYS A 215 27.21 -11.27 2.47
N GLN A 216 25.93 -11.17 2.18
CA GLN A 216 25.25 -9.87 2.03
C GLN A 216 24.92 -9.25 3.41
N GLN A 217 24.38 -10.06 4.30
CA GLN A 217 24.01 -9.66 5.65
C GLN A 217 24.31 -10.78 6.64
N GLY A 218 25.30 -10.56 7.53
CA GLY A 218 25.69 -11.57 8.52
C GLY A 218 24.54 -12.05 9.40
N LEU A 219 23.61 -11.15 9.75
CA LEU A 219 22.41 -11.48 10.53
C LEU A 219 21.46 -12.43 9.83
N ALA A 220 21.55 -12.61 8.49
CA ALA A 220 20.74 -13.61 7.79
C ALA A 220 20.97 -15.04 8.31
N LEU A 221 22.05 -15.29 9.08
CA LEU A 221 22.28 -16.54 9.79
C LEU A 221 21.12 -16.91 10.72
N GLU A 222 20.41 -15.92 11.27
CA GLU A 222 19.20 -16.13 12.09
C GLU A 222 18.18 -17.04 11.40
N TYR A 223 18.00 -16.85 10.09
CA TYR A 223 16.97 -17.53 9.30
C TYR A 223 17.43 -18.85 8.70
N ALA A 224 18.72 -19.18 8.82
CA ALA A 224 19.28 -20.46 8.34
C ALA A 224 18.75 -21.64 9.15
N ASP A 225 18.66 -22.82 8.52
CA ASP A 225 18.35 -24.08 9.21
C ASP A 225 19.39 -24.38 10.31
N LYS A 226 18.95 -25.05 11.35
CA LYS A 226 19.80 -25.43 12.50
C LYS A 226 21.06 -26.20 12.08
N SER A 227 20.98 -27.03 11.03
CA SER A 227 22.14 -27.76 10.49
C SER A 227 23.23 -26.82 9.95
N LEU A 228 22.85 -25.72 9.28
CA LEU A 228 23.79 -24.76 8.71
C LEU A 228 24.32 -23.76 9.76
N LYS A 229 23.60 -23.55 10.86
CA LYS A 229 24.12 -22.82 12.02
C LYS A 229 25.26 -23.54 12.74
N LYS A 230 25.49 -24.85 12.42
CA LYS A 230 26.63 -25.67 12.84
C LYS A 230 27.77 -25.68 11.79
N ASP A 231 27.54 -25.16 10.58
CA ASP A 231 28.58 -25.13 9.54
C ASP A 231 29.58 -24.00 9.83
N LYS A 232 30.81 -24.42 10.17
CA LYS A 232 31.89 -23.48 10.54
C LYS A 232 32.16 -22.43 9.46
N LYS A 233 32.06 -22.80 8.16
CA LYS A 233 32.34 -21.92 7.02
C LYS A 233 31.24 -20.83 6.92
N ILE A 234 29.98 -21.22 7.06
CA ILE A 234 28.85 -20.28 7.01
C ILE A 234 28.90 -19.32 8.19
N VAL A 235 29.09 -19.83 9.40
CA VAL A 235 29.15 -19.02 10.62
C VAL A 235 30.35 -18.07 10.57
N LEU A 236 31.52 -18.53 10.09
CA LEU A 236 32.70 -17.67 9.94
C LEU A 236 32.42 -16.52 8.96
N GLU A 237 31.78 -16.80 7.84
CA GLU A 237 31.41 -15.76 6.87
C GLU A 237 30.40 -14.76 7.45
N ALA A 238 29.39 -15.25 8.19
CA ALA A 238 28.41 -14.41 8.86
C ALA A 238 29.05 -13.43 9.87
N VAL A 239 29.96 -13.94 10.75
CA VAL A 239 30.60 -13.10 11.77
C VAL A 239 31.62 -12.12 11.19
N LYS A 240 32.24 -12.44 10.05
CA LYS A 240 33.10 -11.48 9.32
C LYS A 240 32.30 -10.28 8.84
N GLN A 241 31.09 -10.51 8.34
CA GLN A 241 30.18 -9.46 7.91
C GLN A 241 29.67 -8.65 9.10
N TYR A 242 29.18 -9.33 10.13
CA TYR A 242 28.65 -8.69 11.32
C TYR A 242 28.87 -9.57 12.55
N GLY A 243 29.72 -9.12 13.47
CA GLY A 243 30.14 -9.93 14.62
C GLY A 243 29.03 -10.44 15.51
N HIS A 244 27.91 -9.68 15.64
CA HIS A 244 26.73 -10.13 16.41
C HIS A 244 26.01 -11.34 15.79
N ALA A 245 26.29 -11.69 14.51
CA ALA A 245 25.76 -12.92 13.92
C ALA A 245 26.18 -14.18 14.72
N LEU A 246 27.21 -14.08 15.58
CA LEU A 246 27.62 -15.14 16.48
C LEU A 246 26.48 -15.61 17.41
N GLU A 247 25.54 -14.72 17.74
CA GLU A 247 24.36 -15.04 18.58
C GLU A 247 23.48 -16.12 17.98
N TYR A 248 23.46 -16.25 16.65
CA TYR A 248 22.66 -17.23 15.92
C TYR A 248 23.38 -18.54 15.62
N ALA A 249 24.69 -18.61 15.91
CA ALA A 249 25.48 -19.82 15.70
C ALA A 249 25.13 -20.92 16.71
N ASP A 250 25.46 -22.18 16.36
CA ASP A 250 25.39 -23.32 17.29
C ASP A 250 26.27 -23.09 18.52
N LYS A 251 25.85 -23.63 19.67
CA LYS A 251 26.52 -23.47 20.96
C LYS A 251 27.99 -23.84 20.97
N ASN A 252 28.40 -24.82 20.15
CA ASN A 252 29.80 -25.25 20.07
C ASN A 252 30.64 -24.22 19.28
N LEU A 253 30.08 -23.64 18.20
CA LEU A 253 30.76 -22.61 17.41
C LEU A 253 30.83 -21.26 18.14
N LYS A 254 29.91 -20.97 19.05
CA LYS A 254 30.01 -19.81 19.96
C LYS A 254 31.24 -19.85 20.88
N LYS A 255 31.83 -21.04 21.09
CA LYS A 255 33.03 -21.25 21.88
C LYS A 255 34.31 -21.48 21.03
N ASP A 256 34.16 -21.54 19.71
CA ASP A 256 35.31 -21.73 18.80
C ASP A 256 36.19 -20.48 18.80
N LYS A 257 37.44 -20.61 19.26
CA LYS A 257 38.40 -19.49 19.41
C LYS A 257 38.56 -18.66 18.15
N LYS A 258 38.60 -19.32 16.96
CA LYS A 258 38.76 -18.64 15.67
C LYS A 258 37.55 -17.82 15.29
N ILE A 259 36.37 -18.36 15.50
CA ILE A 259 35.09 -17.67 15.21
C ILE A 259 34.90 -16.49 16.16
N VAL A 260 35.11 -16.69 17.48
CA VAL A 260 34.99 -15.64 18.50
C VAL A 260 35.98 -14.49 18.21
N LEU A 261 37.22 -14.80 17.85
CA LEU A 261 38.18 -13.77 17.50
C LEU A 261 37.76 -12.96 16.26
N GLU A 262 37.21 -13.63 15.25
CA GLU A 262 36.77 -12.96 14.02
C GLU A 262 35.53 -12.09 14.29
N ALA A 263 34.60 -12.57 15.11
CA ALA A 263 33.44 -11.77 15.57
C ALA A 263 33.90 -10.51 16.32
N ALA A 264 34.86 -10.64 17.24
CA ALA A 264 35.41 -9.49 17.99
C ALA A 264 36.09 -8.46 17.08
N LYS A 265 36.84 -8.89 16.06
CA LYS A 265 37.45 -8.01 15.04
C LYS A 265 36.36 -7.25 14.28
N SER A 266 35.31 -7.93 13.83
CA SER A 266 34.19 -7.35 13.11
C SER A 266 33.47 -6.31 13.97
N MET A 267 33.14 -6.62 15.23
CA MET A 267 32.51 -5.68 16.16
C MET A 267 33.36 -4.42 16.39
N LYS A 268 34.69 -4.59 16.57
CA LYS A 268 35.61 -3.45 16.72
C LYS A 268 35.63 -2.54 15.49
N LYS A 269 35.59 -3.12 14.29
CA LYS A 269 35.51 -2.39 13.00
C LYS A 269 34.21 -1.58 12.92
N TRP A 270 33.06 -2.19 13.23
CA TRP A 270 31.74 -1.53 13.23
C TRP A 270 31.67 -0.39 14.24
N ARG A 271 32.18 -0.58 15.46
CA ARG A 271 32.22 0.48 16.48
C ARG A 271 33.03 1.70 16.01
N LYS A 272 34.14 1.49 15.27
CA LYS A 272 34.90 2.60 14.67
C LYS A 272 34.12 3.33 13.57
N ILE A 273 33.35 2.60 12.75
CA ILE A 273 32.53 3.19 11.68
C ILE A 273 31.43 4.03 12.28
N LEU A 274 30.69 3.52 13.28
CA LEU A 274 29.64 4.25 13.98
C LEU A 274 30.16 5.56 14.59
N LYS A 275 31.25 5.52 15.35
CA LYS A 275 31.86 6.74 15.92
C LYS A 275 32.26 7.77 14.85
N LYS A 276 32.69 7.31 13.66
CA LYS A 276 33.00 8.24 12.56
C LYS A 276 31.74 8.86 11.99
N GLN A 277 30.65 8.09 11.86
CA GLN A 277 29.36 8.59 11.38
C GLN A 277 28.73 9.57 12.35
N GLU A 278 28.78 9.28 13.65
CA GLU A 278 28.31 10.20 14.71
C GLU A 278 29.04 11.55 14.62
N ARG A 279 30.37 11.54 14.51
CA ARG A 279 31.15 12.78 14.38
C ARG A 279 30.79 13.58 13.10
N ILE A 280 30.62 12.90 11.94
CA ILE A 280 30.19 13.56 10.70
C ILE A 280 28.78 14.15 10.84
N SER A 281 27.89 13.47 11.57
CA SER A 281 26.55 13.96 11.86
C SER A 281 26.58 15.19 12.74
N GLU A 282 27.37 15.18 13.81
CA GLU A 282 27.57 16.32 14.71
C GLU A 282 28.18 17.53 13.99
N GLU A 283 29.19 17.32 13.14
CA GLU A 283 29.79 18.39 12.31
C GLU A 283 28.75 19.00 11.36
N LYS A 284 27.88 18.21 10.74
CA LYS A 284 26.79 18.71 9.88
C LYS A 284 25.71 19.46 10.64
N TRP A 285 25.40 19.04 11.87
CA TRP A 285 24.43 19.71 12.75
C TRP A 285 25.03 20.98 13.37
N GLY A 286 26.31 20.97 13.74
CA GLY A 286 27.03 22.14 14.26
C GLY A 286 27.12 23.28 13.24
N ILE A 287 27.33 22.98 11.97
CA ILE A 287 27.36 23.97 10.88
C ILE A 287 25.98 24.61 10.69
N LYS A 288 24.88 23.81 10.78
CA LYS A 288 23.52 24.35 10.67
C LYS A 288 23.10 25.28 11.81
N ASN A 289 23.67 25.13 12.99
CA ASN A 289 23.39 26.01 14.14
C ASN A 289 24.22 27.29 14.16
N SER A 290 25.37 27.31 13.46
CA SER A 290 26.18 28.52 13.31
C SER A 290 25.71 29.48 12.22
N GLU A 291 24.87 29.01 11.28
CA GLU A 291 24.25 29.85 10.22
C GLU A 291 22.89 30.43 10.62
N LYS A 292 22.37 30.14 11.83
CA LYS A 292 21.08 30.65 12.34
C LYS A 292 21.22 31.65 13.51
N ASN A 293 22.43 32.02 13.92
CA ASN A 293 22.73 33.13 14.82
C ASN A 293 23.44 34.23 14.03
#